data_0ed9cfdc0581ceeded60ef471653611e
#
_entry.id   0ed9cfdc0581ceeded60ef471653611e
#
_cell.length_a   1.000
_cell.length_b   1.000
_cell.length_c   1.000
_cell.angle_alpha   90.00
_cell.angle_beta   90.00
_cell.angle_gamma   90.00
#
_symmetry.space_group_name_H-M   'P 1'
#
loop_
_entity.id
_entity.type
_entity.pdbx_description
1 polymer ?
#
loop_
_entity_poly.entity_id
_entity_poly.type
_entity_poly.pdbx_seq_one_letter_code
_entity_poly.pdbx_strand_id
1 'polypeptide(L)'
;RAGAWSILQTMERLRWPWAQVLKPHLARPEQAEKWLFATLPEWEEAGERAPPRQVELLPADVLGQLDHLTGEGSEKRQGQRDYAADAARIFAPRDRAEVPHIALAQAGTGIGKTLGYLAPSSLWAAQSGGTVWVSTFTKNLQRQLRSESRRAWPVKRPDGTPPVVVRKGRENYLCLLNLEDALQGRFQGRPAILAQLVARWAAFTRDGDMIGGDLPGWLGTLFRKRGIAALTDQRGECIYAGCPHYRKCFIERAARDS
;
A
#
# COMPACT_ATOMS: atom_id res chain seq x y z
N ARG A 1 13.37 6.91 -18.36
CA ARG A 1 13.26 7.99 -19.35
C ARG A 1 11.85 8.12 -19.94
N ALA A 2 11.00 7.09 -19.86
CA ALA A 2 9.63 7.13 -20.33
C ALA A 2 8.83 8.31 -19.74
N GLY A 3 8.02 8.97 -20.54
CA GLY A 3 7.20 10.13 -20.15
C GLY A 3 7.97 11.47 -20.00
N ALA A 4 9.30 11.45 -20.07
CA ALA A 4 10.07 12.69 -19.90
C ALA A 4 9.90 13.65 -21.08
N TRP A 5 9.75 13.13 -22.28
CA TRP A 5 9.54 13.93 -23.47
C TRP A 5 8.18 14.63 -23.47
N SER A 6 7.11 13.91 -23.09
CA SER A 6 5.77 14.48 -22.95
C SER A 6 5.71 15.60 -21.91
N ILE A 7 6.46 15.46 -20.80
CA ILE A 7 6.62 16.52 -19.81
C ILE A 7 7.30 17.76 -20.43
N LEU A 8 8.41 17.54 -21.16
CA LEU A 8 9.12 18.62 -21.84
C LEU A 8 8.20 19.36 -22.84
N GLN A 9 7.46 18.65 -23.67
CA GLN A 9 6.51 19.25 -24.62
C GLN A 9 5.44 20.09 -23.91
N THR A 10 4.95 19.61 -22.78
CA THR A 10 3.99 20.36 -21.95
C THR A 10 4.63 21.62 -21.37
N MET A 11 5.87 21.54 -20.89
CA MET A 11 6.63 22.71 -20.43
C MET A 11 6.87 23.73 -21.55
N GLU A 12 7.24 23.28 -22.75
CA GLU A 12 7.45 24.16 -23.92
C GLU A 12 6.15 24.89 -24.31
N ARG A 13 5.05 24.15 -24.42
CA ARG A 13 3.72 24.72 -24.73
C ARG A 13 3.30 25.78 -23.70
N LEU A 14 3.64 25.57 -22.43
CA LEU A 14 3.35 26.51 -21.35
C LEU A 14 4.43 27.60 -21.17
N ARG A 15 5.43 27.65 -22.04
CA ARG A 15 6.54 28.58 -21.98
C ARG A 15 7.25 28.59 -20.62
N TRP A 16 7.40 27.42 -20.04
CA TRP A 16 8.08 27.28 -18.75
C TRP A 16 9.59 27.40 -18.93
N PRO A 17 10.30 28.29 -18.20
CA PRO A 17 11.74 28.55 -18.39
C PRO A 17 12.61 27.28 -18.33
N TRP A 18 12.26 26.33 -17.48
CA TRP A 18 12.98 25.06 -17.33
C TRP A 18 12.94 24.16 -18.57
N ALA A 19 12.01 24.38 -19.49
CA ALA A 19 11.96 23.63 -20.74
C ALA A 19 13.24 23.78 -21.54
N GLN A 20 13.77 24.99 -21.66
CA GLN A 20 15.00 25.26 -22.39
C GLN A 20 16.23 24.61 -21.72
N VAL A 21 16.26 24.58 -20.39
CA VAL A 21 17.34 23.96 -19.61
C VAL A 21 17.33 22.45 -19.75
N LEU A 22 16.15 21.83 -19.76
CA LEU A 22 16.01 20.38 -19.82
C LEU A 22 16.13 19.80 -21.23
N LYS A 23 15.76 20.57 -22.26
CA LYS A 23 15.72 20.10 -23.65
C LYS A 23 17.03 19.46 -24.15
N PRO A 24 18.22 20.05 -23.91
CA PRO A 24 19.48 19.46 -24.33
C PRO A 24 19.81 18.12 -23.70
N HIS A 25 19.20 17.81 -22.54
CA HIS A 25 19.47 16.62 -21.76
C HIS A 25 18.47 15.47 -22.01
N LEU A 26 17.47 15.72 -22.86
CA LEU A 26 16.42 14.74 -23.16
C LEU A 26 16.45 14.39 -24.66
N ALA A 27 16.65 13.11 -24.95
CA ALA A 27 16.50 12.62 -26.32
C ALA A 27 15.02 12.48 -26.67
N ARG A 28 14.68 12.87 -27.90
CA ARG A 28 13.36 12.56 -28.48
C ARG A 28 13.22 11.04 -28.60
N PRO A 29 12.11 10.44 -28.16
CA PRO A 29 11.90 9.01 -28.34
C PRO A 29 11.78 8.69 -29.85
N GLU A 30 12.40 7.60 -30.27
CA GLU A 30 12.33 7.11 -31.66
C GLU A 30 10.93 6.63 -32.03
N GLN A 31 10.22 6.11 -31.07
CA GLN A 31 8.83 5.67 -31.21
C GLN A 31 7.90 6.54 -30.35
N ALA A 32 6.66 6.70 -30.80
CA ALA A 32 5.63 7.36 -30.01
C ALA A 32 5.48 6.68 -28.63
N GLU A 33 5.49 7.48 -27.58
CA GLU A 33 5.27 6.97 -26.22
C GLU A 33 3.85 6.36 -26.16
N LYS A 34 3.76 5.14 -25.68
CA LYS A 34 2.46 4.48 -25.49
C LYS A 34 1.65 5.25 -24.46
N TRP A 35 0.35 5.34 -24.69
CA TRP A 35 -0.59 5.95 -23.75
C TRP A 35 -0.53 5.23 -22.39
N LEU A 36 -0.32 5.98 -21.33
CA LEU A 36 -0.12 5.43 -19.97
C LEU A 36 -1.14 4.35 -19.63
N PHE A 37 -2.42 4.65 -19.82
CA PHE A 37 -3.51 3.76 -19.43
C PHE A 37 -3.58 2.46 -20.24
N ALA A 38 -2.94 2.42 -21.42
CA ALA A 38 -2.81 1.18 -22.20
C ALA A 38 -1.67 0.28 -21.67
N THR A 39 -0.74 0.84 -20.90
CA THR A 39 0.43 0.09 -20.39
C THR A 39 0.29 -0.36 -18.96
N LEU A 40 -0.67 0.19 -18.21
CA LEU A 40 -0.91 -0.22 -16.82
C LEU A 40 -1.43 -1.66 -16.78
N PRO A 41 -0.88 -2.49 -15.87
CA PRO A 41 -1.34 -3.86 -15.71
C PRO A 41 -2.77 -3.91 -15.17
N GLU A 42 -3.56 -4.80 -15.71
CA GLU A 42 -4.86 -5.13 -15.18
C GLU A 42 -4.70 -6.12 -14.02
N TRP A 43 -5.54 -5.98 -13.00
CA TRP A 43 -5.63 -6.99 -11.97
C TRP A 43 -6.60 -8.10 -12.43
N GLU A 44 -6.29 -9.31 -12.05
CA GLU A 44 -7.15 -10.47 -12.27
C GLU A 44 -7.96 -10.79 -11.01
N GLU A 45 -9.11 -11.39 -11.19
CA GLU A 45 -9.87 -11.88 -10.04
C GLU A 45 -9.14 -13.07 -9.43
N ALA A 46 -8.79 -12.93 -8.14
CA ALA A 46 -8.29 -14.06 -7.39
C ALA A 46 -9.39 -15.14 -7.28
N GLY A 47 -9.03 -16.39 -7.45
CA GLY A 47 -9.93 -17.50 -7.14
C GLY A 47 -10.39 -17.49 -5.68
N GLU A 48 -11.47 -18.21 -5.37
CA GLU A 48 -11.91 -18.38 -4.00
C GLU A 48 -10.76 -18.94 -3.14
N ARG A 49 -10.47 -18.25 -2.04
CA ARG A 49 -9.49 -18.75 -1.07
C ARG A 49 -10.15 -19.86 -0.23
N ALA A 50 -9.43 -20.95 -0.03
CA ALA A 50 -9.87 -21.97 0.90
C ALA A 50 -10.07 -21.35 2.30
N PRO A 51 -11.09 -21.79 3.05
CA PRO A 51 -11.28 -21.33 4.42
C PRO A 51 -10.05 -21.69 5.28
N PRO A 52 -9.70 -20.82 6.25
CA PRO A 52 -8.55 -21.07 7.11
C PRO A 52 -8.75 -22.35 7.93
N ARG A 53 -7.68 -23.11 8.09
CA ARG A 53 -7.69 -24.30 8.97
C ARG A 53 -7.77 -23.86 10.42
N GLN A 54 -8.46 -24.62 11.24
CA GLN A 54 -8.40 -24.44 12.68
C GLN A 54 -7.05 -24.91 13.19
N VAL A 55 -6.34 -24.04 13.92
CA VAL A 55 -5.02 -24.31 14.48
C VAL A 55 -4.98 -23.80 15.92
N GLU A 56 -4.30 -24.51 16.77
CA GLU A 56 -4.01 -24.09 18.13
C GLU A 56 -2.58 -23.60 18.20
N LEU A 57 -2.38 -22.39 18.71
CA LEU A 57 -1.05 -21.81 18.86
C LEU A 57 -0.47 -22.20 20.22
N LEU A 58 0.58 -22.98 20.23
CA LEU A 58 1.29 -23.31 21.47
C LEU A 58 2.07 -22.11 21.98
N PRO A 59 2.02 -21.80 23.30
CA PRO A 59 2.76 -20.66 23.86
C PRO A 59 4.25 -20.67 23.54
N ALA A 60 4.87 -21.84 23.53
CA ALA A 60 6.30 -21.99 23.19
C ALA A 60 6.59 -21.53 21.77
N ASP A 61 5.74 -21.88 20.78
CA ASP A 61 5.89 -21.51 19.37
C ASP A 61 5.69 -19.99 19.19
N VAL A 62 4.72 -19.41 19.90
CA VAL A 62 4.47 -17.96 19.89
C VAL A 62 5.68 -17.18 20.44
N LEU A 63 6.25 -17.65 21.53
CA LEU A 63 7.45 -17.03 22.10
C LEU A 63 8.68 -17.23 21.22
N GLY A 64 8.83 -18.40 20.58
CA GLY A 64 9.85 -18.64 19.58
C GLY A 64 9.74 -17.71 18.38
N GLN A 65 8.52 -17.52 17.87
CA GLN A 65 8.25 -16.56 16.80
C GLN A 65 8.54 -15.12 17.22
N LEU A 66 8.21 -14.74 18.45
CA LEU A 66 8.53 -13.41 18.99
C LEU A 66 10.05 -13.20 19.04
N ASP A 67 10.80 -14.19 19.54
CA ASP A 67 12.27 -14.15 19.60
C ASP A 67 12.89 -14.03 18.19
N HIS A 68 12.33 -14.73 17.21
CA HIS A 68 12.72 -14.60 15.80
C HIS A 68 12.48 -13.18 15.26
N LEU A 69 11.32 -12.59 15.54
CA LEU A 69 10.95 -11.24 15.07
C LEU A 69 11.76 -10.12 15.75
N THR A 70 12.12 -10.29 17.01
CA THR A 70 12.94 -9.31 17.74
C THR A 70 14.40 -9.36 17.30
N GLY A 71 14.87 -10.51 16.84
CA GLY A 71 16.24 -10.74 16.40
C GLY A 71 17.19 -11.16 17.52
N GLU A 72 18.29 -11.81 17.12
CA GLU A 72 19.32 -12.27 18.04
C GLU A 72 19.94 -11.11 18.83
N GLY A 73 20.19 -11.34 20.12
CA GLY A 73 20.80 -10.34 21.02
C GLY A 73 19.85 -9.26 21.53
N SER A 74 18.57 -9.29 21.14
CA SER A 74 17.59 -8.36 21.66
C SER A 74 17.25 -8.64 23.13
N GLU A 75 17.02 -7.57 23.90
CA GLU A 75 16.57 -7.69 25.28
C GLU A 75 15.22 -8.43 25.40
N LYS A 76 15.19 -9.49 26.20
CA LYS A 76 13.96 -10.23 26.46
C LYS A 76 13.10 -9.49 27.51
N ARG A 77 12.06 -8.84 27.06
CA ARG A 77 11.15 -8.07 27.91
C ARG A 77 9.97 -8.94 28.33
N GLN A 78 9.87 -9.24 29.62
CA GLN A 78 8.81 -10.13 30.14
C GLN A 78 7.41 -9.62 29.78
N GLY A 79 7.12 -8.33 29.96
CA GLY A 79 5.83 -7.76 29.60
C GLY A 79 5.45 -7.89 28.11
N GLN A 80 6.44 -7.92 27.20
CA GLN A 80 6.17 -8.19 25.78
C GLN A 80 5.84 -9.66 25.54
N ARG A 81 6.51 -10.56 26.25
CA ARG A 81 6.29 -12.00 26.16
C ARG A 81 4.93 -12.39 26.71
N ASP A 82 4.55 -11.84 27.86
CA ASP A 82 3.23 -12.04 28.46
C ASP A 82 2.13 -11.53 27.53
N TYR A 83 2.32 -10.33 26.96
CA TYR A 83 1.40 -9.76 25.98
C TYR A 83 1.25 -10.61 24.72
N ALA A 84 2.32 -11.19 24.20
CA ALA A 84 2.28 -12.06 23.02
C ALA A 84 1.55 -13.38 23.32
N ALA A 85 1.79 -13.98 24.49
CA ALA A 85 1.12 -15.19 24.94
C ALA A 85 -0.39 -14.97 25.17
N ASP A 86 -0.76 -13.83 25.76
CA ASP A 86 -2.17 -13.47 25.95
C ASP A 86 -2.88 -13.18 24.62
N ALA A 87 -2.23 -12.46 23.71
CA ALA A 87 -2.76 -12.19 22.37
C ALA A 87 -2.97 -13.47 21.55
N ALA A 88 -2.21 -14.53 21.79
CA ALA A 88 -2.37 -15.80 21.10
C ALA A 88 -3.72 -16.47 21.37
N ARG A 89 -4.33 -16.21 22.52
CA ARG A 89 -5.61 -16.82 22.91
C ARG A 89 -6.77 -16.48 21.98
N ILE A 90 -6.72 -15.35 21.29
CA ILE A 90 -7.77 -14.96 20.33
C ILE A 90 -7.78 -15.85 19.08
N PHE A 91 -6.67 -16.53 18.79
CA PHE A 91 -6.51 -17.42 17.65
C PHE A 91 -6.87 -18.87 17.96
N ALA A 92 -7.29 -19.18 19.18
CA ALA A 92 -7.73 -20.53 19.54
C ALA A 92 -8.90 -20.99 18.63
N PRO A 93 -9.03 -22.29 18.36
CA PRO A 93 -10.17 -22.83 17.66
C PRO A 93 -11.49 -22.39 18.32
N ARG A 94 -12.49 -22.04 17.51
CA ARG A 94 -13.80 -21.59 17.98
C ARG A 94 -14.77 -22.76 17.96
N ASP A 95 -15.50 -22.95 19.06
CA ASP A 95 -16.54 -23.98 19.16
C ASP A 95 -17.76 -23.61 18.28
N ARG A 96 -18.02 -22.32 18.07
CA ARG A 96 -19.11 -21.79 17.26
C ARG A 96 -18.59 -20.68 16.36
N ALA A 97 -18.90 -20.75 15.07
CA ALA A 97 -18.44 -19.79 14.07
C ALA A 97 -18.91 -18.35 14.37
N GLU A 98 -20.11 -18.22 14.93
CA GLU A 98 -20.78 -16.93 15.18
C GLU A 98 -20.27 -16.24 16.47
N VAL A 99 -19.50 -16.95 17.30
CA VAL A 99 -18.98 -16.40 18.56
C VAL A 99 -17.50 -16.03 18.40
N PRO A 100 -17.17 -14.76 18.23
CA PRO A 100 -15.77 -14.33 18.11
C PRO A 100 -15.07 -14.39 19.47
N HIS A 101 -13.79 -14.76 19.48
CA HIS A 101 -12.93 -14.49 20.61
C HIS A 101 -12.55 -12.99 20.61
N ILE A 102 -12.76 -12.33 21.74
CA ILE A 102 -12.43 -10.91 21.93
C ILE A 102 -11.47 -10.77 23.08
N ALA A 103 -10.34 -10.10 22.88
CA ALA A 103 -9.42 -9.76 23.95
C ALA A 103 -9.22 -8.25 23.97
N LEU A 104 -9.29 -7.66 25.17
CA LEU A 104 -8.92 -6.28 25.42
C LEU A 104 -7.59 -6.29 26.17
N ALA A 105 -6.54 -5.76 25.53
CA ALA A 105 -5.21 -5.76 26.09
C ALA A 105 -4.68 -4.33 26.19
N GLN A 106 -4.38 -3.91 27.41
CA GLN A 106 -3.74 -2.64 27.70
C GLN A 106 -2.27 -2.88 28.08
N ALA A 107 -1.39 -2.18 27.40
CA ALA A 107 0.04 -2.29 27.66
C ALA A 107 0.71 -0.92 27.57
N GLY A 108 1.68 -0.66 28.45
CA GLY A 108 2.42 0.59 28.51
C GLY A 108 3.16 0.92 27.22
N THR A 109 3.59 2.18 27.08
CA THR A 109 4.45 2.60 25.97
C THR A 109 5.81 1.92 26.05
N GLY A 110 6.41 1.57 24.89
CA GLY A 110 7.77 1.03 24.84
C GLY A 110 7.93 -0.47 25.10
N ILE A 111 6.89 -1.21 25.49
CA ILE A 111 7.00 -2.65 25.74
C ILE A 111 7.15 -3.51 24.47
N GLY A 112 6.98 -2.92 23.27
CA GLY A 112 7.08 -3.65 22.02
C GLY A 112 5.79 -4.33 21.56
N LYS A 113 4.63 -3.70 21.82
CA LYS A 113 3.29 -4.21 21.46
C LYS A 113 3.18 -4.72 20.03
N THR A 114 3.78 -4.01 19.08
CA THR A 114 3.65 -4.34 17.66
C THR A 114 4.17 -5.73 17.35
N LEU A 115 5.38 -6.06 17.76
CA LEU A 115 5.92 -7.40 17.59
C LEU A 115 5.17 -8.42 18.48
N GLY A 116 4.71 -7.99 19.66
CA GLY A 116 3.94 -8.83 20.57
C GLY A 116 2.65 -9.40 19.96
N TYR A 117 1.89 -8.60 19.18
CA TYR A 117 0.72 -9.13 18.49
C TYR A 117 1.03 -9.68 17.08
N LEU A 118 2.11 -9.20 16.43
CA LEU A 118 2.52 -9.76 15.14
C LEU A 118 3.03 -11.19 15.26
N ALA A 119 3.66 -11.56 16.38
CA ALA A 119 4.15 -12.91 16.58
C ALA A 119 3.04 -13.98 16.49
N PRO A 120 1.98 -13.97 17.32
CA PRO A 120 0.90 -14.93 17.18
C PRO A 120 0.14 -14.77 15.87
N SER A 121 -0.03 -13.55 15.36
CA SER A 121 -0.74 -13.30 14.10
C SER A 121 -0.03 -13.92 12.90
N SER A 122 1.29 -13.76 12.82
CA SER A 122 2.07 -14.34 11.72
C SER A 122 2.13 -15.86 11.78
N LEU A 123 2.26 -16.40 12.97
CA LEU A 123 2.27 -17.85 13.21
C LEU A 123 0.93 -18.47 12.81
N TRP A 124 -0.18 -17.86 13.27
CA TRP A 124 -1.52 -18.31 12.91
C TRP A 124 -1.76 -18.26 11.41
N ALA A 125 -1.43 -17.12 10.76
CA ALA A 125 -1.60 -16.97 9.31
C ALA A 125 -0.82 -18.04 8.53
N ALA A 126 0.42 -18.33 8.95
CA ALA A 126 1.25 -19.36 8.32
C ALA A 126 0.69 -20.76 8.48
N GLN A 127 0.18 -21.11 9.67
CA GLN A 127 -0.34 -22.45 9.97
C GLN A 127 -1.75 -22.66 9.45
N SER A 128 -2.64 -21.67 9.55
CA SER A 128 -4.03 -21.79 9.13
C SER A 128 -4.26 -21.50 7.65
N GLY A 129 -3.36 -20.77 6.99
CA GLY A 129 -3.59 -20.21 5.66
C GLY A 129 -4.55 -19.01 5.65
N GLY A 130 -4.95 -18.50 6.82
CA GLY A 130 -5.90 -17.42 6.98
C GLY A 130 -5.30 -16.03 6.81
N THR A 131 -6.16 -15.03 6.74
CA THR A 131 -5.80 -13.60 6.64
C THR A 131 -5.97 -12.92 7.99
N VAL A 132 -4.99 -12.13 8.40
CA VAL A 132 -5.05 -11.29 9.60
C VAL A 132 -5.21 -9.83 9.21
N TRP A 133 -6.22 -9.17 9.78
CA TRP A 133 -6.45 -7.74 9.61
C TRP A 133 -5.93 -6.96 10.80
N VAL A 134 -5.04 -6.00 10.54
CA VAL A 134 -4.53 -5.09 11.55
C VAL A 134 -4.97 -3.66 11.24
N SER A 135 -5.84 -3.10 12.08
CA SER A 135 -6.29 -1.71 11.95
C SER A 135 -5.45 -0.80 12.85
N THR A 136 -5.07 0.35 12.35
CA THR A 136 -4.35 1.37 13.12
C THR A 136 -4.95 2.75 12.92
N PHE A 137 -4.88 3.57 13.96
CA PHE A 137 -5.47 4.91 13.94
C PHE A 137 -4.63 5.93 13.16
N THR A 138 -3.30 5.79 13.11
CA THR A 138 -2.42 6.82 12.53
C THR A 138 -1.60 6.31 11.34
N LYS A 139 -1.33 7.21 10.38
CA LYS A 139 -0.47 6.91 9.22
C LYS A 139 0.98 6.57 9.62
N ASN A 140 1.44 7.07 10.76
CA ASN A 140 2.76 6.73 11.30
C ASN A 140 2.80 5.27 11.77
N LEU A 141 1.78 4.83 12.50
CA LEU A 141 1.64 3.43 12.90
C LEU A 141 1.50 2.50 11.68
N GLN A 142 0.77 2.91 10.64
CA GLN A 142 0.71 2.13 9.39
C GLN A 142 2.09 1.94 8.76
N ARG A 143 2.93 2.98 8.74
CA ARG A 143 4.31 2.87 8.20
C ARG A 143 5.18 1.97 9.06
N GLN A 144 5.08 2.08 10.37
CA GLN A 144 5.78 1.21 11.32
C GLN A 144 5.35 -0.25 11.12
N LEU A 145 4.04 -0.51 11.10
CA LEU A 145 3.49 -1.84 10.84
C LEU A 145 3.97 -2.42 9.50
N ARG A 146 3.95 -1.63 8.43
CA ARG A 146 4.48 -2.08 7.13
C ARG A 146 5.95 -2.50 7.20
N SER A 147 6.76 -1.78 7.98
CA SER A 147 8.18 -2.12 8.18
C SER A 147 8.35 -3.39 9.00
N GLU A 148 7.64 -3.50 10.11
CA GLU A 148 7.74 -4.63 11.05
C GLU A 148 7.10 -5.90 10.46
N SER A 149 5.99 -5.77 9.75
CA SER A 149 5.34 -6.90 9.06
C SER A 149 6.23 -7.58 8.02
N ARG A 150 7.17 -6.86 7.40
CA ARG A 150 8.14 -7.47 6.48
C ARG A 150 9.09 -8.46 7.17
N ARG A 151 9.27 -8.34 8.48
CA ARG A 151 10.04 -9.33 9.27
C ARG A 151 9.20 -10.59 9.50
N ALA A 152 7.91 -10.43 9.76
CA ALA A 152 6.99 -11.55 9.98
C ALA A 152 6.68 -12.32 8.69
N TRP A 153 6.66 -11.63 7.54
CA TRP A 153 6.37 -12.21 6.22
C TRP A 153 7.42 -11.77 5.19
N PRO A 154 8.65 -12.34 5.25
CA PRO A 154 9.75 -11.91 4.37
C PRO A 154 9.60 -12.43 2.93
N VAL A 155 8.88 -13.52 2.72
CA VAL A 155 8.79 -14.23 1.44
C VAL A 155 7.47 -13.88 0.73
N LYS A 156 7.54 -13.67 -0.58
CA LYS A 156 6.33 -13.54 -1.42
C LYS A 156 5.56 -14.85 -1.43
N ARG A 157 4.25 -14.76 -1.58
CA ARG A 157 3.39 -15.93 -1.79
C ARG A 157 3.74 -16.62 -3.12
N PRO A 158 3.46 -17.93 -3.27
CA PRO A 158 3.74 -18.67 -4.51
C PRO A 158 3.04 -18.09 -5.74
N ASP A 159 1.87 -17.47 -5.57
CA ASP A 159 1.09 -16.78 -6.60
C ASP A 159 1.65 -15.39 -6.97
N GLY A 160 2.76 -14.97 -6.35
CA GLY A 160 3.39 -13.68 -6.57
C GLY A 160 2.71 -12.49 -5.85
N THR A 161 1.59 -12.73 -5.16
CA THR A 161 0.93 -11.67 -4.37
C THR A 161 1.78 -11.27 -3.16
N PRO A 162 1.75 -9.98 -2.76
CA PRO A 162 2.47 -9.54 -1.57
C PRO A 162 1.85 -10.17 -0.31
N PRO A 163 2.67 -10.67 0.62
CA PRO A 163 2.15 -11.26 1.86
C PRO A 163 1.52 -10.22 2.79
N VAL A 164 1.86 -8.96 2.61
CA VAL A 164 1.36 -7.84 3.41
C VAL A 164 0.87 -6.74 2.48
N VAL A 165 -0.39 -6.39 2.60
CA VAL A 165 -1.04 -5.32 1.84
C VAL A 165 -1.44 -4.20 2.80
N VAL A 166 -1.08 -2.97 2.46
CA VAL A 166 -1.53 -1.79 3.22
C VAL A 166 -2.74 -1.20 2.51
N ARG A 167 -3.88 -1.19 3.19
CA ARG A 167 -5.10 -0.55 2.71
C ARG A 167 -5.33 0.78 3.42
N LYS A 168 -5.66 1.79 2.66
CA LYS A 168 -6.02 3.14 3.13
C LYS A 168 -7.36 3.54 2.53
N GLY A 169 -7.91 4.66 2.97
CA GLY A 169 -9.07 5.26 2.30
C GLY A 169 -8.76 5.63 0.84
N ARG A 170 -9.77 5.62 -0.01
CA ARG A 170 -9.65 5.89 -1.46
C ARG A 170 -8.99 7.23 -1.75
N GLU A 171 -9.22 8.22 -0.92
CA GLU A 171 -8.65 9.56 -0.99
C GLU A 171 -7.11 9.60 -0.89
N ASN A 172 -6.48 8.47 -0.56
CA ASN A 172 -5.02 8.36 -0.51
C ASN A 172 -4.41 7.79 -1.80
N TYR A 173 -5.22 7.28 -2.70
CA TYR A 173 -4.77 6.64 -3.92
C TYR A 173 -4.99 7.51 -5.15
N LEU A 174 -4.11 7.35 -6.14
CA LEU A 174 -4.29 7.95 -7.45
C LEU A 174 -5.55 7.41 -8.11
N CYS A 175 -6.46 8.30 -8.47
CA CYS A 175 -7.61 7.99 -9.31
C CYS A 175 -7.18 8.12 -10.79
N LEU A 176 -7.22 7.02 -11.52
CA LEU A 176 -6.81 7.01 -12.93
C LEU A 176 -7.76 7.80 -13.82
N LEU A 177 -9.05 7.84 -13.49
CA LEU A 177 -10.04 8.65 -14.21
C LEU A 177 -9.75 10.14 -14.05
N ASN A 178 -9.53 10.59 -12.81
CA ASN A 178 -9.16 11.99 -12.55
C ASN A 178 -7.81 12.37 -13.17
N LEU A 179 -6.87 11.42 -13.24
CA LEU A 179 -5.60 11.64 -13.94
C LEU A 179 -5.81 11.78 -15.43
N GLU A 180 -6.64 10.95 -16.06
CA GLU A 180 -6.95 11.03 -17.48
C GLU A 180 -7.56 12.38 -17.83
N ASP A 181 -8.57 12.82 -17.09
CA ASP A 181 -9.19 14.14 -17.26
C ASP A 181 -8.17 15.27 -17.13
N ALA A 182 -7.27 15.16 -16.13
CA ALA A 182 -6.23 16.16 -15.92
C ALA A 182 -5.25 16.24 -17.11
N LEU A 183 -4.91 15.10 -17.74
CA LEU A 183 -4.04 15.03 -18.91
C LEU A 183 -4.75 15.49 -20.18
N GLN A 184 -6.06 15.32 -20.28
CA GLN A 184 -6.89 15.75 -21.42
C GLN A 184 -7.24 17.23 -21.40
N GLY A 185 -6.81 17.99 -20.39
CA GLY A 185 -6.91 19.44 -20.39
C GLY A 185 -7.68 20.08 -19.22
N ARG A 186 -8.19 19.28 -18.27
CA ARG A 186 -8.79 19.82 -17.04
C ARG A 186 -7.81 20.69 -16.25
N PHE A 187 -6.50 20.36 -16.31
CA PHE A 187 -5.47 21.15 -15.67
C PHE A 187 -4.74 22.03 -16.69
N GLN A 188 -4.58 23.30 -16.35
CA GLN A 188 -3.85 24.28 -17.15
C GLN A 188 -2.67 24.86 -16.38
N GLY A 189 -1.67 25.40 -17.09
CA GLY A 189 -0.49 25.98 -16.48
C GLY A 189 0.35 24.98 -15.70
N ARG A 190 0.85 25.39 -14.53
CA ARG A 190 1.71 24.55 -13.67
C ARG A 190 1.06 23.22 -13.21
N PRO A 191 -0.22 23.17 -12.86
CA PRO A 191 -0.90 21.89 -12.57
C PRO A 191 -0.81 20.87 -13.70
N ALA A 192 -0.83 21.29 -14.98
CA ALA A 192 -0.68 20.36 -16.11
C ALA A 192 0.70 19.69 -16.13
N ILE A 193 1.77 20.41 -15.79
CA ILE A 193 3.12 19.82 -15.69
C ILE A 193 3.16 18.82 -14.54
N LEU A 194 2.55 19.15 -13.40
CA LEU A 194 2.49 18.24 -12.25
C LEU A 194 1.67 16.99 -12.57
N ALA A 195 0.57 17.11 -13.31
CA ALA A 195 -0.20 15.95 -13.78
C ALA A 195 0.65 15.01 -14.66
N GLN A 196 1.48 15.57 -15.54
CA GLN A 196 2.44 14.77 -16.34
C GLN A 196 3.50 14.09 -15.47
N LEU A 197 3.97 14.72 -14.40
CA LEU A 197 4.90 14.09 -13.44
C LEU A 197 4.22 12.95 -12.69
N VAL A 198 2.94 13.11 -12.31
CA VAL A 198 2.15 12.02 -11.71
C VAL A 198 1.94 10.89 -12.71
N ALA A 199 1.63 11.20 -13.96
CA ALA A 199 1.47 10.18 -15.02
C ALA A 199 2.76 9.37 -15.21
N ARG A 200 3.92 10.04 -15.20
CA ARG A 200 5.20 9.36 -15.23
C ARG A 200 5.40 8.45 -14.01
N TRP A 201 5.09 8.93 -12.80
CA TRP A 201 5.17 8.11 -11.59
C TRP A 201 4.17 6.95 -11.66
N ALA A 202 2.95 7.18 -12.11
CA ALA A 202 1.91 6.15 -12.25
C ALA A 202 2.34 4.96 -13.13
N ALA A 203 3.20 5.20 -14.13
CA ALA A 203 3.75 4.14 -14.96
C ALA A 203 4.69 3.17 -14.23
N PHE A 204 5.19 3.53 -13.05
CA PHE A 204 6.19 2.76 -12.30
C PHE A 204 5.81 2.46 -10.87
N THR A 205 4.78 3.12 -10.33
CA THR A 205 4.31 2.87 -8.96
C THR A 205 3.77 1.46 -8.81
N ARG A 206 4.00 0.87 -7.65
CA ARG A 206 3.47 -0.44 -7.30
C ARG A 206 2.14 -0.36 -6.57
N ASP A 207 1.94 0.70 -5.79
CA ASP A 207 0.80 0.82 -4.88
C ASP A 207 -0.15 1.97 -5.22
N GLY A 208 0.27 2.94 -6.05
CA GLY A 208 -0.53 4.11 -6.39
C GLY A 208 -0.84 5.02 -5.19
N ASP A 209 -0.18 4.82 -4.05
CA ASP A 209 -0.40 5.55 -2.82
C ASP A 209 0.28 6.93 -2.88
N MET A 210 -0.50 7.99 -2.98
CA MET A 210 -0.04 9.37 -3.05
C MET A 210 0.37 9.94 -1.68
N ILE A 211 0.16 9.19 -0.59
CA ILE A 211 0.44 9.66 0.77
C ILE A 211 1.22 8.60 1.57
N GLY A 212 2.52 8.56 1.34
CA GLY A 212 3.43 7.68 2.09
C GLY A 212 3.66 6.30 1.47
N GLY A 213 3.27 6.11 0.21
CA GLY A 213 3.68 4.98 -0.62
C GLY A 213 5.07 5.19 -1.24
N ASP A 214 5.23 4.81 -2.49
CA ASP A 214 6.48 4.99 -3.25
C ASP A 214 6.57 6.36 -3.95
N LEU A 215 5.57 7.24 -3.77
CA LEU A 215 5.62 8.60 -4.29
C LEU A 215 6.76 9.39 -3.62
N PRO A 216 7.65 10.03 -4.42
CA PRO A 216 8.71 10.86 -3.86
C PRO A 216 8.17 11.93 -2.92
N GLY A 217 8.69 12.04 -1.70
CA GLY A 217 8.15 12.92 -0.65
C GLY A 217 8.10 14.40 -1.04
N TRP A 218 9.08 14.87 -1.84
CA TRP A 218 9.08 16.25 -2.36
C TRP A 218 7.91 16.51 -3.32
N LEU A 219 7.52 15.50 -4.11
CA LEU A 219 6.42 15.57 -5.05
C LEU A 219 5.08 15.66 -4.30
N GLY A 220 4.90 14.84 -3.27
CA GLY A 220 3.73 14.91 -2.40
C GLY A 220 3.54 16.26 -1.70
N THR A 221 4.63 16.96 -1.38
CA THR A 221 4.59 18.30 -0.81
C THR A 221 4.14 19.34 -1.83
N LEU A 222 4.64 19.25 -3.06
CA LEU A 222 4.20 20.12 -4.16
C LEU A 222 2.70 19.92 -4.46
N PHE A 223 2.22 18.70 -4.46
CA PHE A 223 0.83 18.37 -4.72
C PHE A 223 -0.12 18.99 -3.70
N ARG A 224 0.18 18.87 -2.41
CA ARG A 224 -0.65 19.47 -1.35
C ARG A 224 -0.78 20.99 -1.48
N LYS A 225 0.30 21.67 -1.87
CA LYS A 225 0.31 23.14 -2.03
C LYS A 225 -0.40 23.66 -3.29
N ARG A 226 -0.67 22.79 -4.27
CA ARG A 226 -1.15 23.20 -5.60
C ARG A 226 -2.50 22.58 -6.01
N GLY A 227 -3.24 22.05 -5.07
CA GLY A 227 -4.61 21.59 -5.33
C GLY A 227 -4.73 20.28 -6.11
N ILE A 228 -3.66 19.46 -6.16
CA ILE A 228 -3.68 18.17 -6.86
C ILE A 228 -4.35 17.06 -6.02
N ALA A 229 -4.98 17.40 -4.92
CA ALA A 229 -5.96 16.52 -4.27
C ALA A 229 -7.04 16.03 -5.26
N ALA A 230 -7.30 16.80 -6.32
CA ALA A 230 -8.20 16.41 -7.41
C ALA A 230 -7.73 15.20 -8.24
N LEU A 231 -6.49 14.72 -8.07
CA LEU A 231 -6.04 13.47 -8.71
C LEU A 231 -6.31 12.23 -7.86
N THR A 232 -6.72 12.39 -6.60
CA THR A 232 -7.17 11.27 -5.76
C THR A 232 -8.69 11.13 -5.87
N ASP A 233 -9.20 9.96 -5.46
CA ASP A 233 -10.64 9.74 -5.37
C ASP A 233 -11.22 10.62 -4.24
N GLN A 234 -12.14 11.51 -4.57
CA GLN A 234 -12.88 12.29 -3.57
C GLN A 234 -14.07 11.44 -3.08
N ARG A 235 -14.48 11.69 -1.84
CA ARG A 235 -15.56 10.93 -1.22
C ARG A 235 -16.84 10.97 -2.06
N GLY A 236 -17.29 9.81 -2.54
CA GLY A 236 -18.56 9.68 -3.29
C GLY A 236 -18.44 9.91 -4.80
N GLU A 237 -17.28 10.20 -5.35
CA GLU A 237 -17.09 10.41 -6.80
C GLU A 237 -16.79 9.10 -7.56
N CYS A 238 -16.38 8.04 -6.86
CA CYS A 238 -16.01 6.78 -7.51
C CYS A 238 -17.23 6.07 -8.11
N ILE A 239 -17.15 5.77 -9.40
CA ILE A 239 -18.20 5.02 -10.14
C ILE A 239 -17.96 3.51 -10.16
N TYR A 240 -16.97 3.02 -9.39
CA TYR A 240 -16.65 1.60 -9.22
C TYR A 240 -16.51 0.83 -10.56
N ALA A 241 -17.23 -0.27 -10.72
CA ALA A 241 -17.20 -1.13 -11.90
C ALA A 241 -17.58 -0.42 -13.21
N GLY A 242 -18.25 0.73 -13.15
CA GLY A 242 -18.53 1.59 -14.31
C GLY A 242 -17.32 2.38 -14.81
N CYS A 243 -16.21 2.39 -14.07
CA CYS A 243 -15.01 3.12 -14.43
C CYS A 243 -14.23 2.39 -15.54
N PRO A 244 -13.82 3.06 -16.63
CA PRO A 244 -13.02 2.44 -17.68
C PRO A 244 -11.66 1.94 -17.20
N HIS A 245 -11.18 2.47 -16.07
CA HIS A 245 -9.93 2.07 -15.44
C HIS A 245 -10.10 1.11 -14.26
N TYR A 246 -11.30 0.56 -14.04
CA TYR A 246 -11.59 -0.27 -12.87
C TYR A 246 -10.57 -1.41 -12.69
N ARG A 247 -10.30 -2.17 -13.76
CA ARG A 247 -9.33 -3.28 -13.73
C ARG A 247 -7.87 -2.85 -13.56
N LYS A 248 -7.57 -1.57 -13.66
CA LYS A 248 -6.23 -0.98 -13.46
C LYS A 248 -6.14 -0.16 -12.17
N CYS A 249 -7.26 -0.02 -11.47
CA CYS A 249 -7.39 0.82 -10.29
C CYS A 249 -6.52 0.31 -9.14
N PHE A 250 -5.69 1.17 -8.58
CA PHE A 250 -4.75 0.81 -7.52
C PHE A 250 -5.45 0.39 -6.22
N ILE A 251 -6.51 1.09 -5.83
CA ILE A 251 -7.25 0.74 -4.61
C ILE A 251 -8.02 -0.58 -4.78
N GLU A 252 -8.57 -0.84 -5.96
CA GLU A 252 -9.25 -2.11 -6.21
C GLU A 252 -8.25 -3.27 -6.21
N ARG A 253 -7.06 -3.08 -6.79
CA ARG A 253 -5.97 -4.05 -6.69
C ARG A 253 -5.61 -4.32 -5.23
N ALA A 254 -5.37 -3.27 -4.43
CA ALA A 254 -5.07 -3.43 -3.02
C ALA A 254 -6.18 -4.15 -2.24
N ALA A 255 -7.44 -3.97 -2.65
CA ALA A 255 -8.57 -4.68 -2.05
C ALA A 255 -8.59 -6.17 -2.38
N ARG A 256 -8.10 -6.56 -3.55
CA ARG A 256 -8.05 -7.96 -4.01
C ARG A 256 -6.83 -8.70 -3.52
N ASP A 257 -5.71 -8.00 -3.40
CA ASP A 257 -4.46 -8.57 -2.89
C ASP A 257 -4.52 -8.86 -1.37
N SER A 258 -5.51 -8.30 -0.67
CA SER A 258 -5.67 -8.39 0.80
C SER A 258 -6.60 -9.57 1.25
#